data_966a5e9dd22f8c72c8b6f10803d1a617
#
_entry.id   966a5e9dd22f8c72c8b6f10803d1a617
#
_cell.length_a   1.000
_cell.length_b   1.000
_cell.length_c   1.000
_cell.angle_alpha   90.00
_cell.angle_beta   90.00
_cell.angle_gamma   90.00
#
_symmetry.space_group_name_H-M   'P 1'
#
loop_
_entity.id
_entity.type
_entity.pdbx_description
1 polymer ?
#
loop_
_entity_poly.entity_id
_entity_poly.type
_entity_poly.pdbx_seq_one_letter_code
_entity_poly.pdbx_strand_id
1 'polypeptide(L)'
;MEKEKESSGQARKNLMEFDRDLVISCPCTQSLFTYVMTKYFTIVNDIKPQYHYTDINGFMSIMKNKELWATNTRFLNDETECLEGLLLAQEIIREYLETCIDKEKAFLYSFYKVAQDRIDKGSKQNVYSISFCEDGDLLSQWRGYGKRGGISIGFDLTYYETEHQGEKAIGIFNFMDRYHYETVIAEKREADDFLPADGEFWAKLRKVIYDKDEQRKILDDLIDIGIEAVRQGNIVRNEENLVNDIMYSLDYLLPTFKNKGFEEEKEIRYIWRDDGSRKIYFRERSELILPYIRCMIRDCNCQELKIFPVKDIIVGPQARQKEVIDGIKYFLQCNGYEYLIDKVRPSEIPYRE
;
A
#
# COMPACT_ATOMS: atom_id res chain seq x y z
N MET A 1 -16.42 24.21 16.01
CA MET A 1 -15.00 24.02 15.60
C MET A 1 -14.10 23.37 16.64
N GLU A 2 -14.11 23.78 17.93
CA GLU A 2 -13.32 23.08 18.98
C GLU A 2 -13.90 21.73 19.40
N LYS A 3 -15.22 21.58 19.47
CA LYS A 3 -15.87 20.29 19.81
C LYS A 3 -15.76 19.22 18.73
N GLU A 4 -15.59 19.58 17.46
CA GLU A 4 -15.36 18.62 16.37
C GLU A 4 -13.93 18.06 16.35
N LYS A 5 -12.95 18.84 16.83
CA LYS A 5 -11.57 18.35 17.02
C LYS A 5 -11.44 17.38 18.19
N GLU A 6 -12.25 17.51 19.23
CA GLU A 6 -12.26 16.57 20.36
C GLU A 6 -12.90 15.22 20.03
N SER A 7 -13.97 15.18 19.22
CA SER A 7 -14.61 13.91 18.83
C SER A 7 -13.77 13.09 17.85
N SER A 8 -13.04 13.73 16.96
CA SER A 8 -12.07 13.06 16.07
C SER A 8 -10.83 12.56 16.82
N GLY A 9 -10.43 13.25 17.90
CA GLY A 9 -9.36 12.83 18.81
C GLY A 9 -9.73 11.63 19.69
N GLN A 10 -11.02 11.49 20.04
CA GLN A 10 -11.50 10.39 20.90
C GLN A 10 -11.68 9.08 20.10
N ALA A 11 -12.10 9.15 18.84
CA ALA A 11 -12.13 7.99 17.94
C ALA A 11 -10.72 7.46 17.60
N ARG A 12 -9.68 8.30 17.69
CA ARG A 12 -8.28 7.92 17.50
C ARG A 12 -7.68 7.12 18.69
N LYS A 13 -8.28 7.22 19.89
CA LYS A 13 -7.76 6.55 21.12
C LYS A 13 -8.17 5.09 21.29
N ASN A 14 -9.04 4.55 20.43
CA ASN A 14 -9.52 3.17 20.54
C ASN A 14 -8.83 2.16 19.60
N LEU A 15 -7.80 2.56 18.85
CA LEU A 15 -6.82 1.60 18.35
C LEU A 15 -5.97 1.21 19.56
N MET A 16 -6.14 -0.01 20.07
CA MET A 16 -5.22 -0.58 21.06
C MET A 16 -3.80 -0.35 20.54
N GLU A 17 -3.05 0.55 21.18
CA GLU A 17 -1.60 0.56 21.02
C GLU A 17 -1.16 -0.82 21.52
N PHE A 18 -0.76 -1.69 20.58
CA PHE A 18 -0.19 -2.97 20.95
C PHE A 18 1.16 -2.69 21.59
N ASP A 19 1.19 -2.85 22.90
CA ASP A 19 2.40 -2.72 23.69
C ASP A 19 3.41 -3.79 23.22
N ARG A 20 4.68 -3.41 23.09
CA ARG A 20 5.78 -4.28 22.74
C ARG A 20 5.88 -5.50 23.68
N ASP A 21 5.66 -5.31 24.97
CA ASP A 21 5.71 -6.38 25.97
C ASP A 21 4.57 -7.39 25.75
N LEU A 22 3.41 -6.96 25.31
CA LEU A 22 2.31 -7.85 24.94
C LEU A 22 2.69 -8.73 23.74
N VAL A 23 3.35 -8.15 22.73
CA VAL A 23 3.80 -8.88 21.54
C VAL A 23 4.87 -9.90 21.92
N ILE A 24 5.83 -9.55 22.76
CA ILE A 24 6.86 -10.46 23.27
C ILE A 24 6.24 -11.62 24.06
N SER A 25 5.18 -11.35 24.83
CA SER A 25 4.50 -12.39 25.62
C SER A 25 3.69 -13.39 24.81
N CYS A 26 3.22 -12.96 23.62
CA CYS A 26 2.47 -13.81 22.68
C CYS A 26 2.82 -13.45 21.23
N PRO A 27 4.01 -13.82 20.73
CA PRO A 27 4.51 -13.45 19.41
C PRO A 27 3.88 -14.36 18.33
N CYS A 28 2.64 -14.10 17.97
CA CYS A 28 1.95 -14.77 16.88
C CYS A 28 1.77 -13.83 15.68
N THR A 29 1.41 -14.39 14.51
CA THR A 29 1.18 -13.61 13.28
C THR A 29 0.30 -12.38 13.53
N GLN A 30 -0.82 -12.56 14.24
CA GLN A 30 -1.77 -11.47 14.49
C GLN A 30 -1.18 -10.36 15.36
N SER A 31 -0.50 -10.70 16.46
CA SER A 31 0.09 -9.70 17.39
C SER A 31 1.24 -8.94 16.73
N LEU A 32 2.14 -9.64 16.06
CA LEU A 32 3.26 -9.06 15.32
C LEU A 32 2.77 -8.16 14.19
N PHE A 33 1.84 -8.64 13.39
CA PHE A 33 1.25 -7.86 12.31
C PHE A 33 0.56 -6.59 12.82
N THR A 34 -0.28 -6.70 13.87
CA THR A 34 -0.95 -5.55 14.46
C THR A 34 0.05 -4.54 15.02
N TYR A 35 1.09 -5.01 15.71
CA TYR A 35 2.16 -4.15 16.22
C TYR A 35 2.85 -3.36 15.10
N VAL A 36 3.28 -4.05 14.05
CA VAL A 36 3.91 -3.41 12.89
C VAL A 36 2.98 -2.37 12.28
N MET A 37 1.71 -2.74 12.10
CA MET A 37 0.70 -1.88 11.47
C MET A 37 0.35 -0.65 12.29
N THR A 38 0.40 -0.73 13.61
CA THR A 38 0.08 0.40 14.49
C THR A 38 1.29 1.29 14.78
N LYS A 39 2.48 0.69 14.89
CA LYS A 39 3.69 1.41 15.28
C LYS A 39 4.41 2.09 14.11
N TYR A 40 4.58 1.38 13.01
CA TYR A 40 5.46 1.85 11.92
C TYR A 40 4.72 2.41 10.72
N PHE A 41 3.43 2.18 10.64
CA PHE A 41 2.68 2.73 9.53
C PHE A 41 1.91 3.97 9.91
N THR A 42 2.42 5.11 9.50
CA THR A 42 1.68 6.36 9.54
C THR A 42 0.50 6.26 8.58
N ILE A 43 -0.72 6.24 9.12
CA ILE A 43 -1.92 6.30 8.30
C ILE A 43 -1.93 7.66 7.61
N VAL A 44 -2.01 7.65 6.28
CA VAL A 44 -2.05 8.86 5.46
C VAL A 44 -3.46 9.48 5.55
N ASN A 45 -3.77 10.09 6.70
CA ASN A 45 -5.08 10.73 6.90
C ASN A 45 -5.11 12.20 6.49
N ASP A 46 -3.94 12.83 6.37
CA ASP A 46 -3.83 14.29 6.25
C ASP A 46 -3.42 14.77 4.85
N ILE A 47 -3.05 13.83 3.96
CA ILE A 47 -2.64 14.14 2.59
C ILE A 47 -3.81 13.94 1.65
N LYS A 48 -4.33 15.02 1.13
CA LYS A 48 -5.47 15.03 0.22
C LYS A 48 -5.27 16.06 -0.87
N PRO A 49 -5.46 15.68 -2.12
CA PRO A 49 -5.63 14.31 -2.63
C PRO A 49 -4.31 13.51 -2.72
N GLN A 50 -4.41 12.18 -2.88
CA GLN A 50 -3.30 11.31 -3.26
C GLN A 50 -3.31 11.13 -4.78
N TYR A 51 -2.17 11.32 -5.43
CA TYR A 51 -2.09 11.40 -6.88
C TYR A 51 -1.56 10.12 -7.52
N HIS A 52 -2.35 9.55 -8.42
CA HIS A 52 -1.93 8.41 -9.24
C HIS A 52 -1.56 8.88 -10.64
N TYR A 53 -0.29 8.73 -11.01
CA TYR A 53 0.21 9.08 -12.33
C TYR A 53 0.02 7.93 -13.31
N THR A 54 -0.51 8.25 -14.49
CA THR A 54 -0.82 7.26 -15.52
C THR A 54 -0.77 7.90 -16.92
N ASP A 55 -0.88 7.08 -17.96
CA ASP A 55 -1.10 7.57 -19.32
C ASP A 55 -2.59 7.78 -19.63
N ILE A 56 -2.89 8.28 -20.83
CA ILE A 56 -4.27 8.54 -21.28
C ILE A 56 -5.12 7.25 -21.28
N ASN A 57 -4.55 6.12 -21.68
CA ASN A 57 -5.28 4.84 -21.70
C ASN A 57 -5.57 4.36 -20.28
N GLY A 58 -4.61 4.48 -19.38
CA GLY A 58 -4.77 4.18 -17.96
C GLY A 58 -5.86 5.06 -17.32
N PHE A 59 -5.83 6.38 -17.58
CA PHE A 59 -6.88 7.29 -17.14
C PHE A 59 -8.27 6.84 -17.61
N MET A 60 -8.44 6.61 -18.91
CA MET A 60 -9.74 6.18 -19.44
C MET A 60 -10.19 4.85 -18.85
N SER A 61 -9.25 3.90 -18.64
CA SER A 61 -9.55 2.61 -18.03
C SER A 61 -10.00 2.75 -16.58
N ILE A 62 -9.27 3.54 -15.77
CA ILE A 62 -9.60 3.83 -14.38
C ILE A 62 -11.00 4.43 -14.26
N MET A 63 -11.27 5.45 -15.04
CA MET A 63 -12.57 6.15 -14.99
C MET A 63 -13.73 5.25 -15.44
N LYS A 64 -13.57 4.47 -16.51
CA LYS A 64 -14.61 3.55 -17.02
C LYS A 64 -14.90 2.40 -16.08
N ASN A 65 -13.87 1.80 -15.50
CA ASN A 65 -13.99 0.58 -14.70
C ASN A 65 -14.09 0.84 -13.21
N LYS A 66 -13.83 2.08 -12.76
CA LYS A 66 -13.75 2.49 -11.33
C LYS A 66 -12.79 1.60 -10.53
N GLU A 67 -11.65 1.28 -11.14
CA GLU A 67 -10.64 0.39 -10.56
C GLU A 67 -9.22 0.90 -10.81
N LEU A 68 -8.31 0.50 -9.93
CA LEU A 68 -6.88 0.66 -10.06
C LEU A 68 -6.22 -0.73 -10.21
N TRP A 69 -5.04 -0.78 -10.81
CA TRP A 69 -4.31 -2.02 -10.99
C TRP A 69 -3.10 -2.07 -10.07
N ALA A 70 -3.14 -2.97 -9.09
CA ALA A 70 -2.00 -3.21 -8.24
C ALA A 70 -1.01 -4.10 -8.99
N THR A 71 0.18 -3.57 -9.24
CA THR A 71 1.26 -4.28 -9.95
C THR A 71 2.08 -5.09 -8.95
N ASN A 72 2.53 -6.28 -9.34
CA ASN A 72 3.44 -7.06 -8.53
C ASN A 72 4.73 -6.29 -8.27
N THR A 73 5.13 -6.17 -7.01
CA THR A 73 6.25 -5.33 -6.57
C THR A 73 7.58 -5.69 -7.21
N ARG A 74 7.79 -6.94 -7.64
CA ARG A 74 8.98 -7.39 -8.37
C ARG A 74 9.16 -6.75 -9.74
N PHE A 75 8.12 -6.10 -10.27
CA PHE A 75 8.10 -5.49 -11.59
C PHE A 75 7.94 -3.96 -11.50
N LEU A 76 8.19 -3.39 -10.34
CA LEU A 76 8.26 -1.94 -10.14
C LEU A 76 9.60 -1.40 -10.67
N ASN A 77 9.75 -0.08 -10.70
CA ASN A 77 10.92 0.57 -11.32
C ASN A 77 12.23 0.36 -10.54
N ASP A 78 12.15 0.03 -9.26
CA ASP A 78 13.31 -0.28 -8.43
C ASP A 78 13.40 -1.81 -8.25
N GLU A 79 14.33 -2.43 -8.95
CA GLU A 79 14.59 -3.87 -8.88
C GLU A 79 15.13 -4.31 -7.49
N THR A 80 15.62 -3.37 -6.69
CA THR A 80 16.19 -3.62 -5.37
C THR A 80 15.17 -3.54 -4.25
N GLU A 81 13.94 -3.09 -4.53
CA GLU A 81 12.86 -3.05 -3.56
C GLU A 81 12.64 -4.42 -2.92
N CYS A 82 12.37 -4.44 -1.62
CA CYS A 82 12.30 -5.63 -0.77
C CYS A 82 13.64 -6.38 -0.59
N LEU A 83 14.53 -6.38 -1.59
CA LEU A 83 15.82 -7.04 -1.49
C LEU A 83 16.76 -6.30 -0.53
N GLU A 84 16.85 -4.97 -0.65
CA GLU A 84 17.69 -4.16 0.25
C GLU A 84 17.26 -4.32 1.71
N GLY A 85 15.96 -4.39 1.99
CA GLY A 85 15.45 -4.64 3.34
C GLY A 85 15.82 -6.02 3.89
N LEU A 86 15.78 -7.08 3.05
CA LEU A 86 16.22 -8.43 3.47
C LEU A 86 17.74 -8.49 3.70
N LEU A 87 18.53 -7.82 2.87
CA LEU A 87 19.97 -7.72 3.06
C LEU A 87 20.32 -6.96 4.35
N LEU A 88 19.60 -5.88 4.63
CA LEU A 88 19.74 -5.12 5.87
C LEU A 88 19.35 -5.97 7.10
N ALA A 89 18.28 -6.75 7.02
CA ALA A 89 17.91 -7.67 8.10
C ALA A 89 19.01 -8.72 8.35
N GLN A 90 19.64 -9.25 7.29
CA GLN A 90 20.77 -10.19 7.45
C GLN A 90 22.00 -9.52 8.07
N GLU A 91 22.27 -8.26 7.77
CA GLU A 91 23.35 -7.49 8.40
C GLU A 91 23.12 -7.38 9.91
N ILE A 92 21.92 -6.98 10.30
CA ILE A 92 21.51 -6.89 11.72
C ILE A 92 21.62 -8.24 12.43
N ILE A 93 21.14 -9.32 11.80
CA ILE A 93 21.24 -10.67 12.37
C ILE A 93 22.69 -11.09 12.60
N ARG A 94 23.63 -10.76 11.69
CA ARG A 94 25.05 -11.07 11.90
C ARG A 94 25.62 -10.35 13.12
N GLU A 95 25.26 -9.09 13.32
CA GLU A 95 25.68 -8.32 14.49
C GLU A 95 25.15 -8.94 15.80
N TYR A 96 23.88 -9.37 15.83
CA TYR A 96 23.32 -10.08 16.98
C TYR A 96 24.03 -11.43 17.24
N LEU A 97 24.39 -12.18 16.18
CA LEU A 97 25.08 -13.47 16.32
C LEU A 97 26.47 -13.36 16.97
N GLU A 98 27.12 -12.19 16.91
CA GLU A 98 28.39 -11.92 17.59
C GLU A 98 28.25 -11.80 19.12
N THR A 99 27.07 -11.41 19.61
CA THR A 99 26.84 -11.08 21.02
C THR A 99 25.79 -11.95 21.70
N CYS A 100 25.01 -12.72 20.95
CA CYS A 100 23.89 -13.51 21.46
C CYS A 100 24.35 -14.76 22.25
N ILE A 101 23.48 -15.23 23.15
CA ILE A 101 23.64 -16.50 23.85
C ILE A 101 23.14 -17.68 22.99
N ASP A 102 23.58 -18.91 23.33
CA ASP A 102 23.27 -20.11 22.52
C ASP A 102 21.78 -20.35 22.29
N LYS A 103 20.93 -19.98 23.27
CA LYS A 103 19.47 -20.11 23.18
C LYS A 103 18.87 -19.30 22.02
N GLU A 104 19.46 -18.15 21.68
CA GLU A 104 18.97 -17.23 20.64
C GLU A 104 19.49 -17.60 19.24
N LYS A 105 20.60 -18.32 19.17
CA LYS A 105 21.26 -18.66 17.90
C LYS A 105 20.37 -19.43 16.96
N ALA A 106 19.55 -20.36 17.46
CA ALA A 106 18.65 -21.15 16.64
C ALA A 106 17.63 -20.27 15.88
N PHE A 107 17.05 -19.29 16.58
CA PHE A 107 16.14 -18.31 15.99
C PHE A 107 16.87 -17.45 14.94
N LEU A 108 18.02 -16.87 15.29
CA LEU A 108 18.79 -15.99 14.40
C LEU A 108 19.25 -16.72 13.13
N TYR A 109 19.75 -17.95 13.25
CA TYR A 109 20.12 -18.76 12.09
C TYR A 109 18.90 -19.15 11.23
N SER A 110 17.77 -19.46 11.85
CA SER A 110 16.53 -19.74 11.13
C SER A 110 16.08 -18.51 10.35
N PHE A 111 16.13 -17.33 10.98
CA PHE A 111 15.76 -16.08 10.34
C PHE A 111 16.71 -15.74 9.17
N TYR A 112 18.01 -15.83 9.39
CA TYR A 112 19.02 -15.63 8.35
C TYR A 112 18.78 -16.53 7.15
N LYS A 113 18.54 -17.82 7.40
CA LYS A 113 18.26 -18.81 6.35
C LYS A 113 17.00 -18.50 5.55
N VAL A 114 15.92 -18.13 6.22
CA VAL A 114 14.65 -17.77 5.54
C VAL A 114 14.84 -16.49 4.71
N ALA A 115 15.55 -15.48 5.24
CA ALA A 115 15.87 -14.27 4.49
C ALA A 115 16.75 -14.59 3.26
N GLN A 116 17.78 -15.45 3.42
CA GLN A 116 18.65 -15.89 2.32
C GLN A 116 17.86 -16.64 1.24
N ASP A 117 16.98 -17.56 1.62
CA ASP A 117 16.15 -18.31 0.68
C ASP A 117 15.23 -17.38 -0.14
N ARG A 118 14.71 -16.31 0.49
CA ARG A 118 13.92 -15.27 -0.21
C ARG A 118 14.77 -14.42 -1.16
N ILE A 119 16.00 -14.10 -0.78
CA ILE A 119 16.95 -13.39 -1.65
C ILE A 119 17.30 -14.25 -2.87
N ASP A 120 17.70 -15.51 -2.67
CA ASP A 120 18.16 -16.42 -3.72
C ASP A 120 17.04 -16.76 -4.73
N LYS A 121 15.82 -16.95 -4.24
CA LYS A 121 14.66 -17.26 -5.07
C LYS A 121 14.03 -16.02 -5.72
N GLY A 122 14.61 -14.85 -5.48
CA GLY A 122 14.03 -13.57 -5.87
C GLY A 122 12.63 -13.49 -5.27
N SER A 123 12.51 -12.94 -4.07
CA SER A 123 11.29 -12.85 -3.25
C SER A 123 10.05 -13.42 -3.98
N LYS A 124 9.72 -14.71 -3.74
CA LYS A 124 8.51 -15.33 -4.33
C LYS A 124 7.22 -14.75 -3.75
N GLN A 125 7.34 -13.63 -3.05
CA GLN A 125 6.21 -12.98 -2.45
C GLN A 125 5.35 -12.41 -3.56
N ASN A 126 4.14 -12.90 -3.64
CA ASN A 126 3.10 -12.32 -4.46
C ASN A 126 2.55 -11.08 -3.75
N VAL A 127 3.39 -10.05 -3.66
CA VAL A 127 2.99 -8.74 -3.13
C VAL A 127 2.71 -7.80 -4.29
N TYR A 128 1.59 -7.14 -4.20
CA TYR A 128 1.08 -6.21 -5.20
C TYR A 128 0.91 -4.83 -4.59
N SER A 129 1.20 -3.80 -5.36
CA SER A 129 1.11 -2.41 -4.90
C SER A 129 0.45 -1.49 -5.91
N ILE A 130 -0.31 -0.54 -5.40
CA ILE A 130 -0.73 0.67 -6.13
C ILE A 130 0.04 1.82 -5.53
N SER A 131 0.77 2.54 -6.40
CA SER A 131 1.56 3.70 -6.02
C SER A 131 0.78 4.98 -6.22
N PHE A 132 0.88 5.87 -5.25
CA PHE A 132 0.41 7.24 -5.29
C PHE A 132 1.56 8.17 -4.93
N CYS A 133 1.40 9.46 -5.19
CA CYS A 133 2.32 10.52 -4.83
C CYS A 133 1.59 11.56 -3.98
N GLU A 134 2.29 12.22 -3.06
CA GLU A 134 1.75 13.36 -2.30
C GLU A 134 1.57 14.61 -3.17
N ASP A 135 2.28 14.67 -4.30
CA ASP A 135 2.30 15.81 -5.21
C ASP A 135 1.75 15.41 -6.59
N GLY A 136 0.78 16.16 -7.07
CA GLY A 136 0.12 15.88 -8.36
C GLY A 136 0.84 16.46 -9.56
N ASP A 137 1.84 17.32 -9.38
CA ASP A 137 2.54 18.00 -10.48
C ASP A 137 4.07 17.95 -10.32
N LEU A 138 4.62 16.76 -10.17
CA LEU A 138 6.03 16.52 -9.92
C LEU A 138 6.78 16.12 -11.20
N LEU A 139 7.87 16.83 -11.52
CA LEU A 139 8.63 16.62 -12.75
C LEU A 139 9.21 15.20 -12.89
N SER A 140 9.71 14.62 -11.80
CA SER A 140 10.23 13.23 -11.79
C SER A 140 9.15 12.23 -12.17
N GLN A 141 7.94 12.41 -11.67
CA GLN A 141 6.78 11.58 -11.98
C GLN A 141 6.34 11.72 -13.45
N TRP A 142 6.34 12.93 -13.99
CA TRP A 142 6.07 13.14 -15.42
C TRP A 142 7.10 12.45 -16.32
N ARG A 143 8.38 12.47 -15.94
CA ARG A 143 9.46 11.77 -16.66
C ARG A 143 9.30 10.26 -16.60
N GLY A 144 8.90 9.70 -15.48
CA GLY A 144 8.70 8.26 -15.28
C GLY A 144 7.43 7.72 -15.94
N TYR A 145 6.33 8.44 -15.81
CA TYR A 145 5.00 7.94 -16.17
C TYR A 145 4.31 8.73 -17.28
N GLY A 146 4.80 9.94 -17.61
CA GLY A 146 4.17 10.88 -18.53
C GLY A 146 4.77 10.96 -19.93
N LYS A 147 5.64 10.05 -20.36
CA LYS A 147 6.46 10.13 -21.59
C LYS A 147 5.71 10.43 -22.91
N ARG A 148 4.39 10.36 -22.97
CA ARG A 148 3.56 10.64 -24.16
C ARG A 148 2.23 11.29 -23.79
N GLY A 149 2.20 12.17 -22.79
CA GLY A 149 0.97 12.80 -22.32
C GLY A 149 0.42 12.11 -21.08
N GLY A 150 1.10 12.29 -19.95
CA GLY A 150 0.68 11.77 -18.65
C GLY A 150 -0.51 12.50 -18.07
N ILE A 151 -1.24 11.80 -17.22
CA ILE A 151 -2.32 12.34 -16.42
C ILE A 151 -2.07 11.96 -14.98
N SER A 152 -2.22 12.93 -14.09
CA SER A 152 -2.20 12.70 -12.64
C SER A 152 -3.62 12.82 -12.11
N ILE A 153 -4.11 11.78 -11.47
CA ILE A 153 -5.47 11.71 -10.93
C ILE A 153 -5.37 11.84 -9.41
N GLY A 154 -5.89 12.90 -8.86
CA GLY A 154 -5.97 13.14 -7.42
C GLY A 154 -7.19 12.46 -6.82
N PHE A 155 -6.95 11.50 -5.94
CA PHE A 155 -7.99 10.78 -5.19
C PHE A 155 -8.06 11.27 -3.74
N ASP A 156 -9.27 11.36 -3.20
CA ASP A 156 -9.48 11.48 -1.76
C ASP A 156 -9.89 10.10 -1.22
N LEU A 157 -8.90 9.34 -0.76
CA LEU A 157 -9.06 7.94 -0.34
C LEU A 157 -9.09 7.75 1.18
N THR A 158 -9.12 8.84 1.93
CA THR A 158 -8.99 8.76 3.39
C THR A 158 -10.31 8.50 4.11
N TYR A 159 -11.40 9.11 3.65
CA TYR A 159 -12.75 8.87 4.14
C TYR A 159 -13.79 9.45 3.16
N TYR A 160 -15.03 9.03 3.31
CA TYR A 160 -16.18 9.58 2.58
C TYR A 160 -17.31 9.87 3.57
N GLU A 161 -18.17 10.84 3.22
CA GLU A 161 -19.40 11.10 3.95
C GLU A 161 -20.48 10.11 3.51
N THR A 162 -21.13 9.46 4.44
CA THR A 162 -22.27 8.56 4.23
C THR A 162 -23.38 8.88 5.22
N GLU A 163 -24.59 8.43 4.93
CA GLU A 163 -25.71 8.44 5.87
C GLU A 163 -25.98 7.01 6.32
N HIS A 164 -25.95 6.78 7.61
CA HIS A 164 -26.34 5.52 8.22
C HIS A 164 -27.50 5.77 9.19
N GLN A 165 -28.65 5.15 8.94
CA GLN A 165 -29.88 5.30 9.75
C GLN A 165 -30.33 6.77 9.93
N GLY A 166 -30.09 7.63 8.94
CA GLY A 166 -30.45 9.04 8.98
C GLY A 166 -29.45 9.96 9.67
N GLU A 167 -28.33 9.43 10.15
CA GLU A 167 -27.24 10.19 10.72
C GLU A 167 -26.05 10.26 9.75
N LYS A 168 -25.38 11.41 9.71
CA LYS A 168 -24.13 11.57 8.94
C LYS A 168 -23.02 10.75 9.60
N ALA A 169 -22.44 9.84 8.84
CA ALA A 169 -21.34 9.01 9.27
C ALA A 169 -20.11 9.23 8.34
N ILE A 170 -18.93 8.95 8.86
CA ILE A 170 -17.69 8.98 8.10
C ILE A 170 -17.27 7.53 7.86
N GLY A 171 -17.24 7.14 6.58
CA GLY A 171 -16.77 5.84 6.13
C GLY A 171 -15.32 5.88 5.65
N ILE A 172 -14.65 4.76 5.68
CA ILE A 172 -13.29 4.58 5.15
C ILE A 172 -13.40 3.85 3.81
N PHE A 173 -12.68 4.32 2.79
CA PHE A 173 -12.60 3.61 1.52
C PHE A 173 -11.89 2.27 1.67
N ASN A 174 -12.41 1.27 0.99
CA ASN A 174 -11.82 -0.04 0.89
C ASN A 174 -11.41 -0.33 -0.55
N PHE A 175 -10.23 -0.91 -0.71
CA PHE A 175 -9.80 -1.47 -2.00
C PHE A 175 -10.13 -2.96 -2.00
N MET A 176 -10.96 -3.38 -2.93
CA MET A 176 -11.41 -4.75 -3.03
C MET A 176 -10.91 -5.39 -4.31
N ASP A 177 -10.38 -6.59 -4.22
CA ASP A 177 -10.06 -7.39 -5.38
C ASP A 177 -11.30 -7.69 -6.20
N ARG A 178 -11.27 -7.34 -7.49
CA ARG A 178 -12.43 -7.45 -8.37
C ARG A 178 -12.88 -8.91 -8.57
N TYR A 179 -11.93 -9.82 -8.69
CA TYR A 179 -12.25 -11.24 -8.89
C TYR A 179 -12.95 -11.82 -7.68
N HIS A 180 -12.47 -11.52 -6.48
CA HIS A 180 -13.13 -11.94 -5.24
C HIS A 180 -14.55 -11.38 -5.16
N TYR A 181 -14.73 -10.09 -5.42
CA TYR A 181 -16.05 -9.45 -5.45
C TYR A 181 -17.00 -10.12 -6.44
N GLU A 182 -16.59 -10.34 -7.69
CA GLU A 182 -17.41 -10.98 -8.72
C GLU A 182 -17.78 -12.43 -8.33
N THR A 183 -16.88 -13.16 -7.66
CA THR A 183 -17.12 -14.51 -7.17
C THR A 183 -18.17 -14.53 -6.06
N VAL A 184 -18.01 -13.66 -5.06
CA VAL A 184 -18.96 -13.56 -3.92
C VAL A 184 -20.36 -13.19 -4.41
N ILE A 185 -20.48 -12.24 -5.34
CA ILE A 185 -21.77 -11.86 -5.94
C ILE A 185 -22.38 -13.04 -6.73
N ALA A 186 -21.56 -13.72 -7.54
CA ALA A 186 -22.04 -14.86 -8.33
C ALA A 186 -22.55 -16.02 -7.48
N GLU A 187 -21.93 -16.26 -6.32
CA GLU A 187 -22.30 -17.29 -5.37
C GLU A 187 -23.42 -16.85 -4.40
N LYS A 188 -23.91 -15.61 -4.52
CA LYS A 188 -24.94 -15.01 -3.65
C LYS A 188 -24.62 -15.11 -2.15
N ARG A 189 -23.32 -14.95 -1.81
CA ARG A 189 -22.87 -14.93 -0.41
C ARG A 189 -23.33 -13.65 0.30
N GLU A 190 -23.37 -13.71 1.61
CA GLU A 190 -23.76 -12.56 2.45
C GLU A 190 -22.64 -11.51 2.55
N ALA A 191 -22.98 -10.32 3.07
CA ALA A 191 -22.04 -9.20 3.15
C ALA A 191 -20.77 -9.51 3.96
N ASP A 192 -20.86 -10.38 4.97
CA ASP A 192 -19.71 -10.80 5.78
C ASP A 192 -18.68 -11.63 5.01
N ASP A 193 -19.08 -12.27 3.91
CA ASP A 193 -18.18 -12.99 3.01
C ASP A 193 -17.29 -12.08 2.16
N PHE A 194 -17.61 -10.78 2.10
CA PHE A 194 -16.77 -9.78 1.44
C PHE A 194 -15.58 -9.32 2.29
N LEU A 195 -15.62 -9.60 3.59
CA LEU A 195 -14.52 -9.29 4.47
C LEU A 195 -13.42 -10.33 4.24
N PRO A 196 -12.18 -9.91 3.94
CA PRO A 196 -11.07 -10.83 3.83
C PRO A 196 -10.91 -11.63 5.13
N ALA A 197 -10.73 -12.94 5.02
CA ALA A 197 -10.61 -13.84 6.16
C ALA A 197 -9.46 -13.47 7.12
N ASP A 198 -8.50 -12.68 6.67
CA ASP A 198 -7.21 -12.42 7.32
C ASP A 198 -7.07 -10.99 7.84
N GLY A 199 -8.17 -10.25 8.03
CA GLY A 199 -8.07 -8.88 8.55
C GLY A 199 -7.36 -7.91 7.59
N GLU A 200 -7.41 -8.10 6.27
CA GLU A 200 -6.98 -7.13 5.23
C GLU A 200 -7.63 -5.74 5.39
N PHE A 201 -8.52 -5.61 6.36
CA PHE A 201 -9.07 -4.34 6.86
C PHE A 201 -7.98 -3.30 7.18
N TRP A 202 -6.74 -3.75 7.30
CA TRP A 202 -5.57 -2.93 7.62
C TRP A 202 -4.74 -2.53 6.40
N ALA A 203 -5.09 -2.95 5.19
CA ALA A 203 -4.41 -2.52 3.98
C ALA A 203 -4.74 -1.04 3.71
N LYS A 204 -4.04 -0.16 4.40
CA LYS A 204 -4.17 1.29 4.31
C LYS A 204 -3.06 1.87 3.44
N LEU A 205 -3.30 3.07 2.94
CA LEU A 205 -2.28 3.86 2.28
C LEU A 205 -1.10 4.12 3.23
N ARG A 206 0.12 3.89 2.76
CA ARG A 206 1.34 3.96 3.54
C ARG A 206 2.37 4.82 2.85
N LYS A 207 3.02 5.69 3.61
CA LYS A 207 4.19 6.40 3.12
C LYS A 207 5.35 5.43 2.93
N VAL A 208 6.11 5.66 1.87
CA VAL A 208 7.38 4.98 1.64
C VAL A 208 8.44 5.56 2.58
N ILE A 209 9.25 4.69 3.15
CA ILE A 209 10.32 5.01 4.10
C ILE A 209 11.64 5.03 3.34
N TYR A 210 12.23 6.21 3.18
CA TYR A 210 13.46 6.43 2.42
C TYR A 210 14.71 6.49 3.31
N ASP A 211 14.53 6.83 4.60
CA ASP A 211 15.63 6.94 5.54
C ASP A 211 16.14 5.56 5.97
N LYS A 212 17.42 5.29 5.72
CA LYS A 212 18.03 3.98 5.96
C LYS A 212 18.18 3.67 7.46
N ASP A 213 18.37 4.69 8.29
CA ASP A 213 18.46 4.50 9.74
C ASP A 213 17.08 4.17 10.32
N GLU A 214 16.03 4.76 9.78
CA GLU A 214 14.65 4.41 10.13
C GLU A 214 14.31 2.97 9.70
N GLN A 215 14.65 2.58 8.47
CA GLN A 215 14.48 1.20 7.99
C GLN A 215 15.21 0.20 8.88
N ARG A 216 16.47 0.51 9.24
CA ARG A 216 17.28 -0.32 10.14
C ARG A 216 16.64 -0.44 11.52
N LYS A 217 16.23 0.67 12.11
CA LYS A 217 15.59 0.70 13.44
C LYS A 217 14.33 -0.16 13.51
N ILE A 218 13.53 -0.16 12.43
CA ILE A 218 12.32 -0.98 12.34
C ILE A 218 12.66 -2.47 12.30
N LEU A 219 13.63 -2.85 11.47
CA LEU A 219 14.07 -4.25 11.38
C LEU A 219 14.72 -4.75 12.65
N ASP A 220 15.56 -3.90 13.27
CA ASP A 220 16.21 -4.18 14.54
C ASP A 220 15.19 -4.46 15.65
N ASP A 221 14.17 -3.64 15.79
CA ASP A 221 13.09 -3.84 16.76
C ASP A 221 12.32 -5.16 16.55
N LEU A 222 12.05 -5.54 15.32
CA LEU A 222 11.36 -6.81 15.02
C LEU A 222 12.23 -8.03 15.32
N ILE A 223 13.53 -7.95 15.04
CA ILE A 223 14.48 -9.02 15.36
C ILE A 223 14.64 -9.13 16.87
N ASP A 224 14.74 -8.00 17.58
CA ASP A 224 14.88 -7.97 19.03
C ASP A 224 13.62 -8.46 19.76
N ILE A 225 12.42 -8.20 19.26
CA ILE A 225 11.18 -8.85 19.75
C ILE A 225 11.27 -10.37 19.67
N GLY A 226 11.78 -10.89 18.55
CA GLY A 226 11.97 -12.32 18.38
C GLY A 226 13.00 -12.90 19.34
N ILE A 227 14.13 -12.22 19.55
CA ILE A 227 15.18 -12.59 20.52
C ILE A 227 14.60 -12.63 21.93
N GLU A 228 13.87 -11.57 22.32
CA GLU A 228 13.32 -11.48 23.67
C GLU A 228 12.24 -12.55 23.93
N ALA A 229 11.40 -12.82 22.94
CA ALA A 229 10.41 -13.91 23.02
C ALA A 229 11.09 -15.29 23.22
N VAL A 230 12.21 -15.56 22.51
CA VAL A 230 13.02 -16.76 22.72
C VAL A 230 13.63 -16.80 24.13
N ARG A 231 14.17 -15.68 24.57
CA ARG A 231 14.81 -15.52 25.88
C ARG A 231 13.85 -15.81 27.02
N GLN A 232 12.63 -15.29 26.93
CA GLN A 232 11.55 -15.49 27.90
C GLN A 232 10.86 -16.86 27.77
N GLY A 233 11.09 -17.59 26.70
CA GLY A 233 10.42 -18.89 26.46
C GLY A 233 8.98 -18.77 25.98
N ASN A 234 8.61 -17.64 25.43
CA ASN A 234 7.25 -17.33 24.94
C ASN A 234 6.96 -17.85 23.52
N ILE A 235 7.75 -18.81 23.03
CA ILE A 235 7.56 -19.38 21.70
C ILE A 235 6.40 -20.35 21.73
N VAL A 236 5.35 -20.10 20.94
CA VAL A 236 4.12 -20.92 20.94
C VAL A 236 4.35 -22.32 20.32
N ARG A 237 5.28 -22.44 19.35
CA ARG A 237 5.54 -23.69 18.62
C ARG A 237 7.05 -24.00 18.55
N ASN A 238 7.76 -23.28 17.69
CA ASN A 238 9.22 -23.36 17.52
C ASN A 238 9.74 -22.05 16.90
N GLU A 239 11.06 -21.90 16.82
CA GLU A 239 11.74 -20.72 16.29
C GLU A 239 11.39 -20.46 14.82
N GLU A 240 11.22 -21.50 14.01
CA GLU A 240 10.87 -21.39 12.59
C GLU A 240 9.47 -20.78 12.41
N ASN A 241 8.51 -21.14 13.24
CA ASN A 241 7.18 -20.52 13.21
C ASN A 241 7.23 -19.03 13.61
N LEU A 242 8.01 -18.68 14.64
CA LEU A 242 8.22 -17.30 15.04
C LEU A 242 8.84 -16.48 13.90
N VAL A 243 9.85 -17.04 13.21
CA VAL A 243 10.44 -16.40 12.03
C VAL A 243 9.38 -16.19 10.93
N ASN A 244 8.55 -17.21 10.66
CA ASN A 244 7.50 -17.08 9.65
C ASN A 244 6.46 -16.02 10.02
N ASP A 245 6.12 -15.89 11.30
CA ASP A 245 5.20 -14.85 11.79
C ASP A 245 5.78 -13.44 11.63
N ILE A 246 7.08 -13.26 11.92
CA ILE A 246 7.79 -12.00 11.65
C ILE A 246 7.86 -11.74 10.15
N MET A 247 8.21 -12.73 9.36
CA MET A 247 8.30 -12.61 7.89
C MET A 247 6.95 -12.25 7.26
N TYR A 248 5.83 -12.72 7.82
CA TYR A 248 4.50 -12.31 7.38
C TYR A 248 4.31 -10.78 7.53
N SER A 249 4.73 -10.23 8.64
CA SER A 249 4.68 -8.77 8.88
C SER A 249 5.63 -8.01 7.95
N LEU A 250 6.82 -8.57 7.68
CA LEU A 250 7.78 -8.01 6.73
C LEU A 250 7.27 -8.01 5.28
N ASP A 251 6.37 -8.92 4.89
CA ASP A 251 5.75 -8.92 3.55
C ASP A 251 4.97 -7.64 3.26
N TYR A 252 4.45 -6.98 4.28
CA TYR A 252 3.78 -5.69 4.17
C TYR A 252 4.71 -4.49 4.37
N LEU A 253 5.78 -4.69 5.13
CA LEU A 253 6.70 -3.63 5.51
C LEU A 253 7.78 -3.39 4.43
N LEU A 254 8.45 -4.46 3.97
CA LEU A 254 9.54 -4.32 3.01
C LEU A 254 9.15 -3.58 1.72
N PRO A 255 7.93 -3.76 1.16
CA PRO A 255 7.50 -2.97 0.02
C PRO A 255 7.32 -1.47 0.29
N THR A 256 7.45 -1.01 1.54
CA THR A 256 7.50 0.42 1.87
C THR A 256 8.92 0.97 1.97
N PHE A 257 9.94 0.12 1.95
CA PHE A 257 11.33 0.55 1.96
C PHE A 257 11.78 0.89 0.55
N LYS A 258 12.42 2.01 0.39
CA LYS A 258 12.93 2.46 -0.90
C LYS A 258 14.23 3.24 -0.72
N ASN A 259 15.08 3.18 -1.72
CA ASN A 259 16.35 3.90 -1.71
C ASN A 259 16.12 5.41 -1.62
N LYS A 260 16.94 6.11 -0.83
CA LYS A 260 16.85 7.57 -0.62
C LYS A 260 16.94 8.37 -1.93
N GLY A 261 17.57 7.84 -2.96
CA GLY A 261 17.62 8.47 -4.28
C GLY A 261 16.24 8.70 -4.93
N PHE A 262 15.20 8.02 -4.45
CA PHE A 262 13.80 8.16 -4.91
C PHE A 262 12.93 9.02 -3.98
N GLU A 263 13.49 9.67 -2.95
CA GLU A 263 12.72 10.45 -1.96
C GLU A 263 11.90 11.58 -2.60
N GLU A 264 12.36 12.11 -3.73
CA GLU A 264 11.62 13.11 -4.51
C GLU A 264 10.24 12.62 -4.96
N GLU A 265 10.05 11.30 -5.13
CA GLU A 265 8.77 10.72 -5.56
C GLU A 265 7.66 10.88 -4.51
N LYS A 266 7.99 11.11 -3.24
CA LYS A 266 7.03 11.25 -2.12
C LYS A 266 5.93 10.19 -2.18
N GLU A 267 6.35 8.94 -2.35
CA GLU A 267 5.47 7.84 -2.70
C GLU A 267 4.63 7.39 -1.51
N ILE A 268 3.37 7.07 -1.80
CA ILE A 268 2.41 6.44 -0.92
C ILE A 268 1.95 5.16 -1.59
N ARG A 269 1.86 4.06 -0.86
CA ARG A 269 1.48 2.76 -1.40
C ARG A 269 0.27 2.17 -0.71
N TYR A 270 -0.58 1.53 -1.50
CA TYR A 270 -1.52 0.53 -1.04
C TYR A 270 -0.94 -0.84 -1.39
N ILE A 271 -0.80 -1.72 -0.40
CA ILE A 271 -0.04 -2.97 -0.53
C ILE A 271 -0.95 -4.15 -0.22
N TRP A 272 -0.90 -5.17 -1.08
CA TRP A 272 -1.53 -6.48 -0.90
C TRP A 272 -0.54 -7.61 -0.94
N ARG A 273 -0.72 -8.54 -0.04
CA ARG A 273 -0.14 -9.87 -0.16
C ARG A 273 -1.16 -10.80 -0.79
N ASP A 274 -0.77 -11.51 -1.85
CA ASP A 274 -1.62 -12.55 -2.46
C ASP A 274 -1.32 -13.91 -1.81
N ASP A 275 -2.35 -14.56 -1.34
CA ASP A 275 -2.32 -15.91 -0.78
C ASP A 275 -2.51 -17.02 -1.82
N GLY A 276 -2.58 -16.66 -3.10
CA GLY A 276 -2.84 -17.56 -4.22
C GLY A 276 -4.32 -17.72 -4.58
N SER A 277 -5.22 -17.05 -3.86
CA SER A 277 -6.67 -17.09 -4.14
C SER A 277 -7.11 -16.12 -5.24
N ARG A 278 -6.26 -15.15 -5.62
CA ARG A 278 -6.59 -14.06 -6.51
C ARG A 278 -6.33 -14.40 -7.96
N LYS A 279 -7.14 -13.83 -8.85
CA LYS A 279 -6.92 -13.91 -10.28
C LYS A 279 -5.85 -12.90 -10.70
N ILE A 280 -4.76 -13.40 -11.25
CA ILE A 280 -3.67 -12.60 -11.78
C ILE A 280 -3.96 -12.26 -13.24
N TYR A 281 -3.85 -10.99 -13.56
CA TYR A 281 -3.95 -10.45 -14.91
C TYR A 281 -2.57 -10.03 -15.41
N PHE A 282 -2.41 -9.86 -16.70
CA PHE A 282 -1.16 -9.47 -17.31
C PHE A 282 -1.37 -8.30 -18.27
N ARG A 283 -0.42 -7.37 -18.28
CA ARG A 283 -0.37 -6.26 -19.23
C ARG A 283 1.04 -6.10 -19.78
N GLU A 284 1.11 -5.59 -21.00
CA GLU A 284 2.38 -5.12 -21.55
C GLU A 284 2.65 -3.69 -21.09
N ARG A 285 3.92 -3.41 -20.72
CA ARG A 285 4.42 -2.07 -20.50
C ARG A 285 5.92 -2.04 -20.76
N SER A 286 6.35 -1.20 -21.70
CA SER A 286 7.78 -1.02 -22.01
C SER A 286 8.50 -2.35 -22.29
N GLU A 287 7.90 -3.20 -23.11
CA GLU A 287 8.41 -4.52 -23.51
C GLU A 287 8.43 -5.58 -22.38
N LEU A 288 7.87 -5.28 -21.23
CA LEU A 288 7.71 -6.21 -20.12
C LEU A 288 6.28 -6.71 -20.01
N ILE A 289 6.13 -7.93 -19.53
CA ILE A 289 4.82 -8.50 -19.14
C ILE A 289 4.68 -8.32 -17.64
N LEU A 290 3.78 -7.43 -17.23
CA LEU A 290 3.57 -7.08 -15.83
C LEU A 290 2.36 -7.82 -15.25
N PRO A 291 2.54 -8.69 -14.24
CA PRO A 291 1.43 -9.26 -13.50
C PRO A 291 0.79 -8.21 -12.58
N TYR A 292 -0.54 -8.20 -12.54
CA TYR A 292 -1.31 -7.28 -11.69
C TYR A 292 -2.62 -7.90 -11.22
N ILE A 293 -3.18 -7.34 -10.15
CA ILE A 293 -4.55 -7.58 -9.70
C ILE A 293 -5.41 -6.34 -9.93
N ARG A 294 -6.71 -6.54 -10.16
CA ARG A 294 -7.68 -5.47 -10.40
C ARG A 294 -8.36 -5.10 -9.09
N CYS A 295 -8.25 -3.85 -8.68
CA CYS A 295 -8.69 -3.37 -7.39
C CYS A 295 -9.77 -2.31 -7.57
N MET A 296 -10.99 -2.61 -7.12
CA MET A 296 -12.09 -1.67 -7.10
C MET A 296 -12.05 -0.82 -5.83
N ILE A 297 -12.41 0.46 -5.96
CA ILE A 297 -12.61 1.33 -4.81
C ILE A 297 -14.07 1.19 -4.37
N ARG A 298 -14.30 0.81 -3.12
CA ARG A 298 -15.62 0.57 -2.52
C ARG A 298 -15.79 1.33 -1.21
N ASP A 299 -17.00 1.41 -0.72
CA ASP A 299 -17.25 1.88 0.63
C ASP A 299 -16.88 0.81 1.68
N CYS A 300 -16.97 1.14 2.97
CA CYS A 300 -16.66 0.20 4.05
C CYS A 300 -17.60 -1.01 4.10
N ASN A 301 -18.78 -0.93 3.46
CA ASN A 301 -19.74 -2.04 3.33
C ASN A 301 -19.58 -2.78 2.01
N CYS A 302 -18.47 -2.57 1.31
CA CYS A 302 -18.16 -3.17 0.00
C CYS A 302 -19.14 -2.80 -1.12
N GLN A 303 -19.92 -1.72 -0.95
CA GLN A 303 -20.87 -1.27 -1.94
C GLN A 303 -20.25 -0.30 -2.95
N GLU A 304 -20.89 -0.17 -4.09
CA GLU A 304 -20.47 0.79 -5.11
C GLU A 304 -20.62 2.24 -4.61
N LEU A 305 -19.56 3.02 -4.78
CA LEU A 305 -19.59 4.43 -4.44
C LEU A 305 -20.55 5.21 -5.36
N LYS A 306 -21.41 6.03 -4.78
CA LYS A 306 -22.27 6.97 -5.53
C LYS A 306 -21.44 7.97 -6.33
N ILE A 307 -20.33 8.43 -5.75
CA ILE A 307 -19.41 9.40 -6.36
C ILE A 307 -18.01 8.78 -6.32
N PHE A 308 -17.38 8.65 -7.49
CA PHE A 308 -16.00 8.17 -7.57
C PHE A 308 -15.06 9.21 -6.93
N PRO A 309 -14.12 8.83 -6.04
CA PRO A 309 -13.43 9.75 -5.12
C PRO A 309 -12.31 10.56 -5.80
N VAL A 310 -12.50 10.98 -7.03
CA VAL A 310 -11.57 11.84 -7.76
C VAL A 310 -11.86 13.31 -7.40
N LYS A 311 -10.82 14.07 -7.08
CA LYS A 311 -10.88 15.48 -6.68
C LYS A 311 -10.14 16.41 -7.61
N ASP A 312 -9.14 15.93 -8.33
CA ASP A 312 -8.27 16.72 -9.20
C ASP A 312 -7.77 15.87 -10.37
N ILE A 313 -7.61 16.47 -11.54
CA ILE A 313 -7.08 15.82 -12.74
C ILE A 313 -6.10 16.79 -13.40
N ILE A 314 -4.82 16.43 -13.40
CA ILE A 314 -3.76 17.25 -13.94
C ILE A 314 -3.26 16.61 -15.23
N VAL A 315 -3.22 17.39 -16.29
CA VAL A 315 -2.67 16.98 -17.58
C VAL A 315 -1.21 17.38 -17.63
N GLY A 316 -0.33 16.40 -17.76
CA GLY A 316 1.12 16.61 -17.73
C GLY A 316 1.64 17.52 -18.85
N PRO A 317 2.88 17.99 -18.71
CA PRO A 317 3.49 18.91 -19.68
C PRO A 317 3.70 18.19 -21.04
N GLN A 318 3.10 18.71 -22.09
CA GLN A 318 3.15 18.16 -23.46
C GLN A 318 2.75 19.18 -24.52
N ALA A 319 3.16 18.98 -25.77
CA ALA A 319 2.90 19.90 -26.88
C ALA A 319 1.40 20.13 -27.16
N ARG A 320 0.56 19.10 -26.98
CA ARG A 320 -0.88 19.14 -27.26
C ARG A 320 -1.73 19.15 -25.99
N GLN A 321 -1.24 19.78 -24.93
CA GLN A 321 -1.88 19.76 -23.61
C GLN A 321 -3.32 20.28 -23.64
N LYS A 322 -3.59 21.33 -24.40
CA LYS A 322 -4.93 21.93 -24.51
C LYS A 322 -5.93 20.96 -25.13
N GLU A 323 -5.56 20.33 -26.25
CA GLU A 323 -6.44 19.35 -26.92
C GLU A 323 -6.68 18.11 -26.06
N VAL A 324 -5.71 17.69 -25.26
CA VAL A 324 -5.88 16.61 -24.30
C VAL A 324 -6.86 17.01 -23.19
N ILE A 325 -6.74 18.22 -22.65
CA ILE A 325 -7.69 18.76 -21.65
C ILE A 325 -9.12 18.78 -22.22
N ASP A 326 -9.29 19.29 -23.44
CA ASP A 326 -10.60 19.35 -24.10
C ASP A 326 -11.17 17.94 -24.30
N GLY A 327 -10.35 16.99 -24.74
CA GLY A 327 -10.73 15.58 -24.88
C GLY A 327 -11.12 14.91 -23.56
N ILE A 328 -10.39 15.18 -22.48
CA ILE A 328 -10.72 14.69 -21.13
C ILE A 328 -12.06 15.26 -20.66
N LYS A 329 -12.29 16.57 -20.81
CA LYS A 329 -13.55 17.19 -20.41
C LYS A 329 -14.74 16.59 -21.16
N TYR A 330 -14.58 16.37 -22.47
CA TYR A 330 -15.62 15.72 -23.27
C TYR A 330 -15.84 14.25 -22.84
N PHE A 331 -14.76 13.51 -22.57
CA PHE A 331 -14.85 12.14 -22.06
C PHE A 331 -15.61 12.09 -20.72
N LEU A 332 -15.32 13.01 -19.79
CA LEU A 332 -15.98 13.10 -18.48
C LEU A 332 -17.46 13.39 -18.64
N GLN A 333 -17.82 14.32 -19.51
CA GLN A 333 -19.21 14.66 -19.84
C GLN A 333 -19.99 13.44 -20.36
N CYS A 334 -19.38 12.67 -21.28
CA CYS A 334 -20.04 11.52 -21.89
C CYS A 334 -20.14 10.28 -20.99
N ASN A 335 -19.43 10.27 -19.84
CA ASN A 335 -19.38 9.10 -18.95
C ASN A 335 -19.95 9.39 -17.53
N GLY A 336 -20.71 10.48 -17.34
CA GLY A 336 -21.39 10.78 -16.07
C GLY A 336 -20.48 11.36 -14.99
N TYR A 337 -19.40 12.04 -15.40
CA TYR A 337 -18.44 12.69 -14.50
C TYR A 337 -18.42 14.20 -14.66
N GLU A 338 -19.57 14.83 -14.96
CA GLU A 338 -19.68 16.27 -15.21
C GLU A 338 -19.14 17.10 -14.04
N TYR A 339 -19.26 16.59 -12.81
CA TYR A 339 -18.76 17.23 -11.59
C TYR A 339 -17.22 17.36 -11.54
N LEU A 340 -16.49 16.68 -12.43
CA LEU A 340 -15.02 16.73 -12.53
C LEU A 340 -14.52 17.68 -13.64
N ILE A 341 -15.38 18.21 -14.48
CA ILE A 341 -14.97 19.02 -15.65
C ILE A 341 -14.14 20.25 -15.22
N ASP A 342 -14.55 20.92 -14.16
CA ASP A 342 -13.86 22.10 -13.62
C ASP A 342 -12.62 21.73 -12.76
N LYS A 343 -12.37 20.45 -12.55
CA LYS A 343 -11.20 19.93 -11.85
C LYS A 343 -10.07 19.53 -12.78
N VAL A 344 -10.28 19.61 -14.10
CA VAL A 344 -9.25 19.32 -15.10
C VAL A 344 -8.42 20.57 -15.35
N ARG A 345 -7.12 20.48 -15.05
CA ARG A 345 -6.18 21.60 -15.22
C ARG A 345 -4.86 21.17 -15.89
N PRO A 346 -4.12 22.08 -16.51
CA PRO A 346 -2.78 21.79 -17.00
C PRO A 346 -1.79 21.66 -15.84
N SER A 347 -0.69 20.94 -16.09
CA SER A 347 0.53 21.03 -15.28
C SER A 347 1.10 22.46 -15.34
N GLU A 348 1.64 22.93 -14.22
CA GLU A 348 2.36 24.21 -14.13
C GLU A 348 3.83 24.08 -14.55
N ILE A 349 4.31 22.84 -14.76
CA ILE A 349 5.68 22.57 -15.19
C ILE A 349 5.83 22.93 -16.67
N PRO A 350 6.80 23.79 -17.03
CA PRO A 350 6.98 24.19 -18.42
C PRO A 350 7.45 23.02 -19.28
N TYR A 351 6.76 22.83 -20.41
CA TYR A 351 7.14 21.86 -21.42
C TYR A 351 8.23 22.41 -22.31
N ARG A 352 9.27 21.58 -22.54
CA ARG A 352 10.26 21.78 -23.59
C ARG A 352 10.36 20.47 -24.39
N GLU A 353 10.21 20.58 -25.71
CA GLU A 353 10.50 19.47 -26.63
C GLU A 353 11.96 19.04 -26.54
#